data_4d43af942b428386b3196b4b57f1baa9
#
_entry.id   4d43af942b428386b3196b4b57f1baa9
#
_cell.length_a   1.000
_cell.length_b   1.000
_cell.length_c   1.000
_cell.angle_alpha   90.00
_cell.angle_beta   90.00
_cell.angle_gamma   90.00
#
_symmetry.space_group_name_H-M   'P 1'
#
loop_
_entity.id
_entity.type
_entity.pdbx_description
1 polymer ?
#
loop_
_entity_poly.entity_id
_entity_poly.type
_entity_poly.pdbx_seq_one_letter_code
_entity_poly.pdbx_strand_id
1 'polypeptide(L)'
;MTKRFLVLGSLALMLSAPVHAKSPIAEVICEPTGRMHEKLTHQFGSHRAATGIRGPEQIMEVWTSKSGAWTMVVTYATGTSCIVAMGNNWLSHDVEEPARG
;
A
#
# COMPACT_ATOMS: atom_id res chain seq x y z
N MET A 1 12.48 14.24 63.23
CA MET A 1 12.31 14.25 62.75
C MET A 1 12.00 14.33 61.63
N THR A 2 12.00 14.22 61.11
CA THR A 2 11.69 14.30 60.18
C THR A 2 11.84 14.05 59.03
N LYS A 3 11.88 13.70 58.43
CA LYS A 3 11.93 13.53 57.42
C LYS A 3 11.49 13.60 56.35
N ARG A 4 11.57 13.58 55.75
CA ARG A 4 11.16 13.75 54.77
C ARG A 4 11.21 13.41 53.72
N PHE A 5 11.14 13.08 53.09
CA PHE A 5 11.18 12.74 52.06
C PHE A 5 10.89 12.94 51.02
N LEU A 6 11.05 12.92 50.36
CA LEU A 6 10.83 13.24 49.35
C LEU A 6 10.72 12.73 48.36
N VAL A 7 10.52 12.58 47.83
CA VAL A 7 10.35 12.03 46.92
C VAL A 7 10.26 12.28 45.87
N LEU A 8 10.42 12.26 45.33
CA LEU A 8 10.34 12.49 44.36
C LEU A 8 9.96 12.15 43.39
N GLY A 9 9.62 12.27 42.82
CA GLY A 9 9.17 12.11 41.97
C GLY A 9 9.51 11.81 40.91
N SER A 10 9.66 11.16 40.67
CA SER A 10 10.05 10.76 39.69
C SER A 10 9.39 10.86 38.60
N LEU A 11 9.28 11.34 38.03
CA LEU A 11 8.75 11.55 37.06
C LEU A 11 8.89 10.83 36.01
N ALA A 12 8.54 10.24 35.75
CA ALA A 12 8.49 9.46 34.80
C ALA A 12 8.23 10.05 33.60
N LEU A 13 8.90 10.27 33.07
CA LEU A 13 8.69 10.86 31.99
C LEU A 13 8.42 10.04 31.01
N MET A 14 7.65 9.67 30.63
CA MET A 14 7.26 9.02 29.72
C MET A 14 7.43 9.50 28.53
N LEU A 15 8.21 9.29 27.90
CA LEU A 15 8.38 9.76 26.77
C LEU A 15 7.72 9.06 25.85
N SER A 16 6.84 9.22 25.39
CA SER A 16 6.20 8.62 24.47
C SER A 16 6.78 8.86 23.20
N ALA A 17 7.37 8.03 22.64
CA ALA A 17 7.82 8.22 21.35
C ALA A 17 6.69 8.36 20.45
N PRO A 18 6.74 9.15 19.54
CA PRO A 18 5.67 9.37 18.64
C PRO A 18 5.54 8.18 17.81
N VAL A 19 4.46 7.66 17.80
CA VAL A 19 4.18 6.62 17.03
C VAL A 19 3.86 7.12 15.72
N HIS A 20 4.58 6.92 14.75
CA HIS A 20 4.20 7.39 13.51
C HIS A 20 3.34 6.38 12.93
N ALA A 21 2.17 6.65 12.76
CA ALA A 21 1.25 5.78 12.13
C ALA A 21 1.63 5.80 10.69
N LYS A 22 2.24 4.84 10.16
CA LYS A 22 2.51 4.89 8.82
C LYS A 22 1.33 4.57 8.05
N SER A 23 0.88 5.40 7.24
CA SER A 23 -0.23 5.13 6.38
C SER A 23 0.29 4.21 5.31
N PRO A 24 -0.47 3.29 4.86
CA PRO A 24 -0.01 2.43 3.79
C PRO A 24 0.35 3.19 2.55
N ILE A 25 -0.22 4.35 2.37
CA ILE A 25 0.10 5.13 1.24
C ILE A 25 1.41 5.78 1.39
N ALA A 26 1.85 6.00 2.58
CA ALA A 26 3.08 6.71 2.81
C ALA A 26 4.28 5.83 2.61
N GLU A 27 4.10 4.51 2.61
CA GLU A 27 5.20 3.69 2.45
C GLU A 27 5.15 3.00 1.14
N VAL A 28 6.07 3.22 0.28
CA VAL A 28 6.07 2.62 -1.02
C VAL A 28 6.89 1.35 -0.95
N ILE A 29 6.32 0.25 -1.35
CA ILE A 29 6.99 -1.01 -1.34
C ILE A 29 7.42 -1.34 -2.74
N CYS A 30 8.69 -1.47 -2.97
CA CYS A 30 9.20 -1.77 -4.28
C CYS A 30 9.97 -3.09 -4.29
N GLU A 31 9.87 -3.80 -5.37
CA GLU A 31 10.56 -5.06 -5.53
C GLU A 31 10.83 -5.30 -6.99
N PRO A 32 11.72 -6.20 -7.34
CA PRO A 32 11.88 -6.55 -8.73
C PRO A 32 10.54 -7.01 -9.29
N THR A 33 10.26 -6.66 -10.50
CA THR A 33 8.96 -6.91 -11.09
C THR A 33 8.52 -8.37 -10.98
N GLY A 34 9.40 -9.30 -11.25
CA GLY A 34 8.99 -10.70 -11.16
C GLY A 34 8.57 -11.07 -9.76
N ARG A 35 9.29 -10.58 -8.77
CA ARG A 35 8.95 -10.90 -7.42
C ARG A 35 7.68 -10.20 -7.00
N MET A 36 7.46 -9.00 -7.49
CA MET A 36 6.23 -8.30 -7.19
C MET A 36 5.04 -9.06 -7.76
N HIS A 37 5.15 -9.56 -8.99
CA HIS A 37 4.05 -10.29 -9.59
C HIS A 37 3.78 -11.58 -8.81
N GLU A 38 4.83 -12.21 -8.33
CA GLU A 38 4.62 -13.39 -7.57
C GLU A 38 3.96 -13.11 -6.27
N LYS A 39 4.33 -12.03 -5.62
CA LYS A 39 3.71 -11.65 -4.38
C LYS A 39 2.23 -11.34 -4.60
N LEU A 40 1.92 -10.58 -5.64
CA LEU A 40 0.54 -10.21 -5.89
C LEU A 40 -0.29 -11.42 -6.24
N THR A 41 0.27 -12.36 -6.96
CA THR A 41 -0.47 -13.53 -7.36
C THR A 41 -0.63 -14.52 -6.21
N HIS A 42 0.46 -14.82 -5.53
CA HIS A 42 0.42 -15.89 -4.55
C HIS A 42 0.12 -15.45 -3.13
N GLN A 43 0.60 -14.32 -2.74
CA GLN A 43 0.31 -13.88 -1.40
C GLN A 43 -0.98 -13.12 -1.32
N PHE A 44 -1.26 -12.27 -2.28
CA PHE A 44 -2.46 -11.48 -2.23
C PHE A 44 -3.61 -12.14 -2.99
N GLY A 45 -3.35 -13.19 -3.73
CA GLY A 45 -4.42 -13.83 -4.46
C GLY A 45 -5.03 -12.94 -5.51
N SER A 46 -4.22 -12.06 -6.11
CA SER A 46 -4.74 -11.10 -7.05
C SER A 46 -4.36 -11.43 -8.47
N HIS A 47 -5.07 -10.83 -9.39
CA HIS A 47 -4.70 -10.93 -10.80
C HIS A 47 -4.74 -9.54 -11.36
N ARG A 48 -4.03 -9.33 -12.45
CA ARG A 48 -3.96 -8.00 -13.01
C ARG A 48 -5.25 -7.69 -13.72
N ALA A 49 -5.94 -6.70 -13.25
CA ALA A 49 -7.25 -6.37 -13.79
C ALA A 49 -7.20 -5.26 -14.81
N ALA A 50 -6.21 -4.40 -14.73
CA ALA A 50 -6.15 -3.27 -15.65
C ALA A 50 -4.72 -2.78 -15.75
N THR A 51 -4.40 -2.16 -16.87
CA THR A 51 -3.06 -1.66 -17.13
C THR A 51 -3.18 -0.35 -17.87
N GLY A 52 -2.38 0.60 -17.49
CA GLY A 52 -2.32 1.88 -18.18
C GLY A 52 -0.88 2.27 -18.36
N ILE A 53 -0.60 3.01 -19.41
CA ILE A 53 0.73 3.47 -19.65
C ILE A 53 0.88 4.86 -19.11
N ARG A 54 1.90 5.06 -18.27
CA ARG A 54 2.08 6.32 -17.70
C ARG A 54 3.45 6.77 -18.15
N GLY A 55 3.59 7.42 -19.19
CA GLY A 55 4.87 7.88 -19.68
C GLY A 55 5.63 6.78 -20.35
N PRO A 56 6.76 7.11 -20.93
CA PRO A 56 7.47 6.17 -21.76
C PRO A 56 8.10 5.01 -21.02
N GLU A 57 8.31 5.17 -19.75
CA GLU A 57 8.96 4.11 -19.04
C GLU A 57 8.23 3.64 -17.84
N GLN A 58 6.94 3.89 -17.77
CA GLN A 58 6.16 3.48 -16.61
C GLN A 58 4.83 2.89 -17.02
N ILE A 59 4.46 1.83 -16.38
CA ILE A 59 3.19 1.20 -16.59
C ILE A 59 2.48 1.15 -15.27
N MET A 60 1.21 1.51 -15.25
CA MET A 60 0.45 1.45 -14.04
C MET A 60 -0.43 0.24 -14.12
N GLU A 61 -0.51 -0.53 -13.09
CA GLU A 61 -1.31 -1.73 -13.06
C GLU A 61 -2.23 -1.75 -11.87
N VAL A 62 -3.40 -2.31 -12.04
CA VAL A 62 -4.31 -2.50 -10.94
C VAL A 62 -4.52 -3.99 -10.80
N TRP A 63 -4.27 -4.49 -9.63
CA TRP A 63 -4.41 -5.92 -9.35
C TRP A 63 -5.55 -6.07 -8.35
N THR A 64 -6.42 -7.04 -8.57
CA THR A 64 -7.58 -7.22 -7.71
C THR A 64 -7.72 -8.67 -7.33
N SER A 65 -8.31 -8.92 -6.18
CA SER A 65 -8.56 -10.27 -5.73
C SER A 65 -10.05 -10.52 -5.68
N LYS A 66 -10.43 -11.75 -5.51
CA LYS A 66 -11.83 -12.07 -5.45
C LYS A 66 -12.51 -11.43 -4.29
N SER A 67 -11.81 -11.16 -3.23
CA SER A 67 -12.44 -10.55 -2.08
C SER A 67 -12.64 -9.06 -2.26
N GLY A 68 -12.16 -8.50 -3.35
CA GLY A 68 -12.33 -7.07 -3.55
C GLY A 68 -11.13 -6.25 -3.11
N ALA A 69 -10.09 -6.87 -2.66
CA ALA A 69 -8.89 -6.13 -2.33
C ALA A 69 -8.23 -5.69 -3.62
N TRP A 70 -7.65 -4.52 -3.64
CA TRP A 70 -6.98 -4.06 -4.84
C TRP A 70 -5.64 -3.43 -4.50
N THR A 71 -4.73 -3.49 -5.45
CA THR A 71 -3.40 -2.97 -5.29
C THR A 71 -3.01 -2.25 -6.58
N MET A 72 -2.53 -1.04 -6.44
CA MET A 72 -2.09 -0.29 -7.59
C MET A 72 -0.58 -0.31 -7.61
N VAL A 73 -0.02 -0.68 -8.75
CA VAL A 73 1.40 -0.89 -8.87
C VAL A 73 1.93 -0.10 -10.04
N VAL A 74 3.08 0.51 -9.87
CA VAL A 74 3.73 1.20 -10.97
C VAL A 74 4.97 0.38 -11.29
N THR A 75 5.11 0.00 -12.54
CA THR A 75 6.25 -0.80 -12.98
C THR A 75 7.11 0.05 -13.89
N TYR A 76 8.38 0.08 -13.57
CA TYR A 76 9.32 0.87 -14.31
C TYR A 76 10.11 0.00 -15.29
N ALA A 77 10.51 0.61 -16.39
CA ALA A 77 11.24 -0.14 -17.39
C ALA A 77 12.54 -0.71 -16.87
N THR A 78 13.02 -0.21 -15.76
CA THR A 78 14.24 -0.74 -15.18
C THR A 78 14.03 -2.10 -14.54
N GLY A 79 12.81 -2.56 -14.43
CA GLY A 79 12.56 -3.89 -13.87
C GLY A 79 12.13 -3.86 -12.43
N THR A 80 11.70 -2.70 -11.95
CA THR A 80 11.24 -2.55 -10.58
C THR A 80 9.77 -2.22 -10.57
N SER A 81 9.04 -2.79 -9.66
CA SER A 81 7.62 -2.49 -9.51
C SER A 81 7.38 -2.03 -8.08
N CYS A 82 6.55 -1.02 -7.93
CA CYS A 82 6.27 -0.46 -6.62
C CYS A 82 4.79 -0.37 -6.36
N ILE A 83 4.37 -0.76 -5.18
CA ILE A 83 2.99 -0.64 -4.79
C ILE A 83 2.80 0.78 -4.31
N VAL A 84 1.89 1.50 -4.94
CA VAL A 84 1.67 2.89 -4.59
C VAL A 84 0.33 3.12 -3.92
N ALA A 85 -0.56 2.16 -3.93
CA ALA A 85 -1.85 2.31 -3.25
C ALA A 85 -2.48 0.96 -3.08
N MET A 86 -3.29 0.80 -2.08
CA MET A 86 -3.99 -0.44 -1.81
C MET A 86 -5.30 -0.11 -1.14
N GLY A 87 -6.25 -0.97 -1.29
CA GLY A 87 -7.54 -0.75 -0.66
C GLY A 87 -8.45 -1.95 -0.79
N ASN A 88 -9.70 -1.73 -0.51
CA ASN A 88 -10.69 -2.80 -0.55
C ASN A 88 -11.90 -2.34 -1.33
N ASN A 89 -12.79 -3.25 -1.51
CA ASN A 89 -14.06 -2.93 -2.17
C ASN A 89 -13.89 -2.42 -3.58
N TRP A 90 -13.05 -3.11 -4.32
CA TRP A 90 -12.88 -2.77 -5.72
C TRP A 90 -14.18 -3.06 -6.46
N LEU A 91 -14.61 -2.09 -7.23
CA LEU A 91 -15.83 -2.25 -7.97
C LEU A 91 -15.53 -1.99 -9.41
N SER A 92 -15.73 -2.94 -10.25
CA SER A 92 -15.48 -2.76 -11.65
C SER A 92 -16.72 -2.29 -12.33
N HIS A 93 -16.58 -1.31 -13.19
CA HIS A 93 -17.71 -0.85 -13.95
C HIS A 93 -17.51 -1.30 -15.38
N ASP A 94 -18.38 -2.18 -15.83
CA ASP A 94 -18.25 -2.62 -17.17
C ASP A 94 -18.55 -1.50 -18.11
N VAL A 95 -17.78 -1.41 -19.12
CA VAL A 95 -18.04 -0.38 -20.05
C VAL A 95 -19.21 -0.80 -20.85
N GLU A 96 -20.28 -0.07 -20.75
CA GLU A 96 -21.39 -0.37 -21.46
C GLU A 96 -21.18 -0.05 -22.86
N GLU A 97 -21.45 -0.88 -23.77
CA GLU A 97 -21.32 -0.54 -25.08
C GLU A 97 -22.18 0.53 -25.43
N PRO A 98 -21.78 1.50 -26.08
CA PRO A 98 -22.63 2.58 -26.41
C PRO A 98 -23.71 2.03 -27.26
N ALA A 99 -24.75 2.53 -27.00
CA ALA A 99 -25.85 2.10 -27.72
C ALA A 99 -25.59 2.38 -29.11
N ARG A 100 -25.66 1.52 -29.91
CA ARG A 100 -25.43 1.85 -31.13
C ARG A 100 -26.53 2.18 -31.69
N GLY A 101 -26.71 2.83 -31.79
CA GLY A 101 -27.84 3.29 -32.30
C GLY A 101 -28.20 3.54 -32.65
#